data_ee0a3eb5112434b823fa4376e65704db
#
_entry.id   ee0a3eb5112434b823fa4376e65704db
#
_cell.length_a   1.000
_cell.length_b   1.000
_cell.length_c   1.000
_cell.angle_alpha   90.00
_cell.angle_beta   90.00
_cell.angle_gamma   90.00
#
_symmetry.space_group_name_H-M   'P 1'
#
loop_
_entity.id
_entity.type
_entity.pdbx_description
1 polymer ?
#
loop_
_entity_poly.entity_id
_entity_poly.type
_entity_poly.pdbx_seq_one_letter_code
_entity_poly.pdbx_strand_id
1 'polypeptide(L)'
;MKRRLFDFPATRLGRPGAMALCFVASVVFSPAHGEPAAHVTLVGAPQVVFRWQQDACAPDHMPDAPARAFRDATGTVHLIASHTENRAMVGPDLDHVRPDCRVIYRGGHRDDPEAYDDRAWLASTYTLDGTTVFALVHNEFQGHRRPALCPAGRYMACWSNAITFARSDDGGFTFRTPPAPDHFVAAPPYRYDGTLGRHVGLFNPTNIVKRGAHFYALVFAVRWNAQQGGVCVMRTDRLDDPRAWRAWDGRDFTVKFADPYRATIEDPARHVCAPVARGRLGAPVGSITLHQPSGLYVAIMAATQPTEHGADPVSGIFASFSADLIQWSRPVLVLATPILSRDSCAPALLGFPSLLDPDSASRNFETTDGDAFIYATRFNLEGCDIGRNRDLIRLPVRITVEPNSRR
;
A
#
# COMPACT_ATOMS: atom_id res chain seq x y z
N MET A 1 -6.77 -5.03 66.11
CA MET A 1 -5.88 -5.29 67.25
C MET A 1 -4.45 -4.86 66.88
N LYS A 2 -3.97 -3.80 67.56
CA LYS A 2 -2.62 -3.43 68.00
C LYS A 2 -1.44 -3.68 67.06
N ARG A 3 -0.84 -2.64 66.39
CA ARG A 3 0.25 -1.72 66.87
C ARG A 3 1.51 -2.41 67.41
N ARG A 4 2.67 -2.06 66.74
CA ARG A 4 3.95 -1.49 67.30
C ARG A 4 4.93 -1.38 66.11
N LEU A 5 5.43 -0.26 65.63
CA LEU A 5 6.42 0.73 66.10
C LEU A 5 7.67 0.14 66.82
N PHE A 6 8.83 0.33 66.19
CA PHE A 6 10.07 0.65 66.91
C PHE A 6 11.11 1.36 66.04
N ASP A 7 11.75 2.28 66.65
CA ASP A 7 12.52 3.45 66.36
C ASP A 7 13.98 3.23 65.92
N PHE A 8 14.54 4.34 65.49
CA PHE A 8 15.92 4.64 65.10
C PHE A 8 17.02 4.40 66.14
N PRO A 9 18.36 4.44 65.74
CA PRO A 9 19.05 5.69 65.92
C PRO A 9 20.04 6.11 64.82
N ALA A 10 20.22 7.43 64.74
CA ALA A 10 21.17 8.14 63.87
C ALA A 10 22.59 8.07 64.42
N THR A 11 23.61 8.00 63.56
CA THR A 11 24.97 8.45 63.88
C THR A 11 25.52 9.32 62.76
N ARG A 12 26.06 10.45 63.21
CA ARG A 12 26.71 11.50 62.37
C ARG A 12 28.17 11.12 62.09
N LEU A 13 28.69 11.74 61.05
CA LEU A 13 29.98 12.39 60.81
C LEU A 13 30.70 11.92 59.52
N GLY A 14 31.09 12.95 58.77
CA GLY A 14 32.24 12.89 57.86
C GLY A 14 32.02 13.50 56.46
N ARG A 15 32.20 14.83 56.31
CA ARG A 15 32.51 15.44 55.00
C ARG A 15 33.98 15.21 54.69
N PRO A 16 34.34 14.95 53.42
CA PRO A 16 35.00 16.00 52.64
C PRO A 16 34.49 16.10 51.20
N GLY A 17 34.74 17.27 50.63
CA GLY A 17 34.23 17.76 49.38
C GLY A 17 34.59 16.93 48.12
N ALA A 18 33.64 16.82 47.21
CA ALA A 18 33.86 16.44 45.85
C ALA A 18 33.23 17.49 44.96
N MET A 19 34.09 18.04 44.14
CA MET A 19 33.86 19.01 43.10
C MET A 19 32.78 18.48 42.14
N ALA A 20 31.61 19.10 42.09
CA ALA A 20 30.57 18.78 41.13
C ALA A 20 30.96 19.37 39.75
N LEU A 21 31.41 18.51 38.85
CA LEU A 21 31.43 18.85 37.43
C LEU A 21 29.98 18.90 36.92
N CYS A 22 29.46 20.11 36.73
CA CYS A 22 28.22 20.32 35.99
C CYS A 22 28.48 19.96 34.50
N PHE A 23 28.07 18.77 34.09
CA PHE A 23 27.85 18.48 32.67
C PHE A 23 26.60 19.25 32.25
N VAL A 24 26.80 20.40 31.57
CA VAL A 24 25.75 21.05 30.80
C VAL A 24 25.48 20.17 29.61
N ALA A 25 24.47 19.31 29.69
CA ALA A 25 23.94 18.64 28.53
C ALA A 25 23.27 19.69 27.65
N SER A 26 23.96 20.09 26.59
CA SER A 26 23.40 20.91 25.52
C SER A 26 22.31 20.09 24.84
N VAL A 27 21.05 20.28 25.24
CA VAL A 27 19.89 19.80 24.50
C VAL A 27 19.88 20.60 23.21
N VAL A 28 20.39 20.00 22.14
CA VAL A 28 20.19 20.51 20.79
C VAL A 28 18.71 20.34 20.47
N PHE A 29 17.94 21.39 20.71
CA PHE A 29 16.60 21.49 20.13
C PHE A 29 16.79 21.57 18.63
N SER A 30 16.55 20.46 17.92
CA SER A 30 16.28 20.52 16.49
C SER A 30 15.02 21.36 16.32
N PRO A 31 15.06 22.44 15.50
CA PRO A 31 13.86 23.20 15.25
C PRO A 31 12.82 22.25 14.64
N ALA A 32 11.63 22.19 15.21
CA ALA A 32 10.49 21.52 14.62
C ALA A 32 10.25 22.23 13.26
N HIS A 33 10.71 21.62 12.19
CA HIS A 33 10.35 22.05 10.85
C HIS A 33 8.83 21.85 10.75
N GLY A 34 8.06 22.92 10.66
CA GLY A 34 6.63 22.85 10.40
C GLY A 34 6.39 21.97 9.17
N GLU A 35 5.39 21.09 9.23
CA GLU A 35 5.02 20.28 8.07
C GLU A 35 4.76 21.25 6.90
N PRO A 36 5.29 20.99 5.68
CA PRO A 36 5.03 21.85 4.54
C PRO A 36 3.52 21.85 4.29
N ALA A 37 2.94 23.04 4.09
CA ALA A 37 1.56 23.14 3.66
C ALA A 37 1.46 22.61 2.24
N ALA A 38 1.00 21.37 2.11
CA ALA A 38 0.89 20.67 0.85
C ALA A 38 -0.55 20.15 0.69
N HIS A 39 -1.12 20.36 -0.49
CA HIS A 39 -2.50 20.05 -0.79
C HIS A 39 -2.63 19.35 -2.14
N VAL A 40 -3.67 18.51 -2.26
CA VAL A 40 -4.16 17.96 -3.52
C VAL A 40 -5.60 18.46 -3.68
N THR A 41 -5.86 19.21 -4.73
CA THR A 41 -7.17 19.87 -4.96
C THR A 41 -7.78 19.36 -6.26
N LEU A 42 -9.08 19.05 -6.25
CA LEU A 42 -9.84 18.75 -7.47
C LEU A 42 -9.92 20.01 -8.34
N VAL A 43 -9.63 19.85 -9.65
CA VAL A 43 -9.66 20.97 -10.60
C VAL A 43 -10.64 20.77 -11.75
N GLY A 44 -11.46 19.72 -11.71
CA GLY A 44 -12.47 19.46 -12.75
C GLY A 44 -13.42 18.32 -12.41
N ALA A 45 -14.31 18.02 -13.33
CA ALA A 45 -15.29 16.94 -13.17
C ALA A 45 -14.65 15.56 -13.40
N PRO A 46 -15.20 14.50 -12.77
CA PRO A 46 -14.78 13.11 -13.01
C PRO A 46 -14.95 12.72 -14.48
N GLN A 47 -13.99 11.94 -15.01
CA GLN A 47 -14.01 11.38 -16.34
C GLN A 47 -14.05 9.85 -16.25
N VAL A 48 -14.83 9.19 -17.12
CA VAL A 48 -14.89 7.73 -17.18
C VAL A 48 -13.80 7.25 -18.15
N VAL A 49 -12.93 6.36 -17.68
CA VAL A 49 -11.85 5.73 -18.46
C VAL A 49 -12.28 4.36 -18.98
N PHE A 50 -13.01 3.61 -18.15
CA PHE A 50 -13.55 2.30 -18.49
C PHE A 50 -14.97 2.20 -17.89
N ARG A 51 -15.94 1.81 -18.73
CA ARG A 51 -17.32 1.58 -18.32
C ARG A 51 -17.64 0.11 -18.43
N TRP A 52 -17.88 -0.56 -17.30
CA TRP A 52 -18.04 -2.00 -17.26
C TRP A 52 -19.11 -2.52 -18.23
N GLN A 53 -20.27 -1.86 -18.28
CA GLN A 53 -21.39 -2.27 -19.15
C GLN A 53 -21.09 -2.19 -20.65
N GLN A 54 -20.06 -1.43 -21.04
CA GLN A 54 -19.74 -1.16 -22.47
C GLN A 54 -18.38 -1.74 -22.86
N ASP A 55 -17.41 -1.70 -21.96
CA ASP A 55 -16.00 -1.93 -22.27
C ASP A 55 -15.50 -3.30 -21.77
N ALA A 56 -16.31 -4.00 -20.94
CA ALA A 56 -15.89 -5.27 -20.38
C ALA A 56 -15.88 -6.38 -21.43
N CYS A 57 -14.74 -7.08 -21.55
CA CYS A 57 -14.56 -8.22 -22.43
C CYS A 57 -15.18 -9.52 -21.88
N ALA A 58 -15.42 -9.57 -20.58
CA ALA A 58 -15.99 -10.70 -19.85
C ALA A 58 -16.65 -10.18 -18.55
N PRO A 59 -17.56 -10.95 -17.93
CA PRO A 59 -18.29 -10.49 -16.74
C PRO A 59 -17.40 -10.11 -15.54
N ASP A 60 -16.21 -10.67 -15.43
CA ASP A 60 -15.23 -10.39 -14.40
C ASP A 60 -14.09 -9.46 -14.87
N HIS A 61 -14.18 -8.90 -16.07
CA HIS A 61 -13.33 -7.81 -16.53
C HIS A 61 -13.81 -6.49 -15.91
N MET A 62 -13.37 -6.20 -14.73
CA MET A 62 -13.77 -5.02 -13.96
C MET A 62 -12.57 -4.45 -13.17
N PRO A 63 -12.52 -3.15 -12.90
CA PRO A 63 -11.50 -2.58 -12.02
C PRO A 63 -11.72 -3.07 -10.58
N ASP A 64 -10.64 -3.58 -9.97
CA ASP A 64 -10.65 -4.14 -8.61
C ASP A 64 -9.28 -3.99 -7.89
N ALA A 65 -8.44 -3.12 -8.41
CA ALA A 65 -7.15 -2.76 -7.85
C ALA A 65 -6.81 -1.31 -8.19
N PRO A 66 -5.91 -0.66 -7.44
CA PRO A 66 -5.43 0.66 -7.80
C PRO A 66 -4.75 0.64 -9.17
N ALA A 67 -5.05 1.63 -10.01
CA ALA A 67 -4.51 1.71 -11.37
C ALA A 67 -2.97 1.79 -11.37
N ARG A 68 -2.34 1.06 -12.28
CA ARG A 68 -0.89 1.05 -12.52
C ARG A 68 -0.65 1.29 -14.00
N ALA A 69 0.38 2.07 -14.31
CA ALA A 69 0.71 2.33 -15.69
C ALA A 69 2.22 2.28 -15.94
N PHE A 70 2.59 1.87 -17.15
CA PHE A 70 3.95 1.96 -17.65
C PHE A 70 3.94 2.09 -19.18
N ARG A 71 5.06 2.57 -19.75
CA ARG A 71 5.31 2.57 -21.19
C ARG A 71 6.23 1.42 -21.55
N ASP A 72 5.85 0.61 -22.52
CA ASP A 72 6.71 -0.43 -23.06
C ASP A 72 7.86 0.15 -23.92
N ALA A 73 8.67 -0.72 -24.52
CA ALA A 73 9.82 -0.30 -25.34
C ALA A 73 9.41 0.45 -26.63
N THR A 74 8.19 0.27 -27.08
CA THR A 74 7.62 0.97 -28.26
C THR A 74 7.00 2.32 -27.90
N GLY A 75 6.86 2.62 -26.60
CA GLY A 75 6.17 3.79 -26.07
C GLY A 75 4.69 3.57 -25.83
N THR A 76 4.15 2.37 -26.11
CA THR A 76 2.77 2.03 -25.83
C THR A 76 2.52 2.04 -24.32
N VAL A 77 1.45 2.70 -23.90
CA VAL A 77 1.02 2.76 -22.51
C VAL A 77 0.16 1.55 -22.17
N HIS A 78 0.49 0.88 -21.08
CA HIS A 78 -0.30 -0.16 -20.44
C HIS A 78 -0.88 0.40 -19.14
N LEU A 79 -2.21 0.40 -19.00
CA LEU A 79 -2.94 0.79 -17.80
C LEU A 79 -3.64 -0.44 -17.23
N ILE A 80 -3.29 -0.85 -16.01
CA ILE A 80 -3.80 -2.06 -15.34
C ILE A 80 -4.56 -1.64 -14.09
N ALA A 81 -5.84 -2.01 -14.00
CA ALA A 81 -6.70 -1.78 -12.82
C ALA A 81 -7.71 -2.93 -12.67
N SER A 82 -7.32 -4.13 -13.06
CA SER A 82 -8.25 -5.24 -13.30
C SER A 82 -8.46 -6.16 -12.09
N HIS A 83 -9.32 -7.15 -12.26
CA HIS A 83 -9.63 -8.23 -11.32
C HIS A 83 -8.65 -9.41 -11.47
N THR A 84 -8.95 -10.56 -10.90
CA THR A 84 -8.10 -11.76 -10.86
C THR A 84 -7.71 -12.33 -12.22
N GLU A 85 -8.52 -12.14 -13.26
CA GLU A 85 -8.09 -12.26 -14.65
C GLU A 85 -7.56 -10.90 -15.09
N ASN A 86 -6.29 -10.67 -14.84
CA ASN A 86 -5.69 -9.37 -15.09
C ASN A 86 -5.65 -9.05 -16.58
N ARG A 87 -6.19 -7.91 -16.96
CA ARG A 87 -6.19 -7.35 -18.31
C ARG A 87 -5.66 -5.92 -18.26
N ALA A 88 -5.11 -5.45 -19.36
CA ALA A 88 -4.66 -4.07 -19.49
C ALA A 88 -5.59 -3.29 -20.42
N MET A 89 -5.62 -1.99 -20.25
CA MET A 89 -5.98 -1.05 -21.31
C MET A 89 -4.68 -0.57 -21.95
N VAL A 90 -4.64 -0.52 -23.29
CA VAL A 90 -3.44 -0.15 -24.03
C VAL A 90 -3.71 1.02 -24.98
N GLY A 91 -2.72 1.86 -25.20
CA GLY A 91 -2.85 3.01 -26.09
C GLY A 91 -1.55 3.82 -26.22
N PRO A 92 -1.56 4.90 -27.02
CA PRO A 92 -0.38 5.77 -27.17
C PRO A 92 -0.08 6.59 -25.90
N ASP A 93 -1.08 6.88 -25.11
CA ASP A 93 -1.01 7.64 -23.87
C ASP A 93 -2.17 7.27 -22.93
N LEU A 94 -2.22 7.84 -21.72
CA LEU A 94 -3.28 7.58 -20.72
C LEU A 94 -4.65 8.14 -21.12
N ASP A 95 -4.74 9.06 -22.06
CA ASP A 95 -5.99 9.64 -22.54
C ASP A 95 -6.63 8.77 -23.63
N HIS A 96 -5.83 7.95 -24.31
CA HIS A 96 -6.26 7.16 -25.46
C HIS A 96 -6.11 5.65 -25.27
N VAL A 97 -5.99 5.17 -24.01
CA VAL A 97 -6.01 3.73 -23.72
C VAL A 97 -7.38 3.12 -24.02
N ARG A 98 -7.38 1.88 -24.50
CA ARG A 98 -8.59 1.08 -24.77
C ARG A 98 -8.41 -0.32 -24.17
N PRO A 99 -9.50 -1.00 -23.76
CA PRO A 99 -9.43 -2.37 -23.26
C PRO A 99 -8.76 -3.30 -24.25
N ASP A 100 -7.74 -4.03 -23.81
CA ASP A 100 -7.23 -5.23 -24.47
C ASP A 100 -7.86 -6.44 -23.79
N CYS A 101 -8.61 -7.24 -24.54
CA CYS A 101 -9.34 -8.39 -23.99
C CYS A 101 -8.42 -9.56 -23.59
N ARG A 102 -7.13 -9.49 -23.88
CA ARG A 102 -6.15 -10.50 -23.51
C ARG A 102 -6.02 -10.56 -21.99
N VAL A 103 -6.04 -11.78 -21.44
CA VAL A 103 -5.66 -12.03 -20.05
C VAL A 103 -4.13 -12.06 -19.99
N ILE A 104 -3.54 -11.04 -19.39
CA ILE A 104 -2.09 -10.89 -19.28
C ILE A 104 -1.51 -11.66 -18.09
N TYR A 105 -2.34 -11.93 -17.06
CA TYR A 105 -1.96 -12.71 -15.88
C TYR A 105 -3.20 -13.25 -15.16
N ARG A 106 -3.06 -14.44 -14.56
CA ARG A 106 -4.05 -15.03 -13.63
C ARG A 106 -3.36 -15.92 -12.62
N GLY A 107 -3.94 -16.08 -11.43
CA GLY A 107 -3.54 -17.09 -10.44
C GLY A 107 -4.01 -18.49 -10.85
N GLY A 108 -3.38 -19.50 -10.25
CA GLY A 108 -3.68 -20.91 -10.53
C GLY A 108 -4.88 -21.46 -9.77
N HIS A 109 -5.53 -20.68 -8.91
CA HIS A 109 -6.66 -21.09 -8.05
C HIS A 109 -6.36 -22.33 -7.19
N ARG A 110 -5.12 -22.42 -6.69
CA ARG A 110 -4.67 -23.55 -5.88
C ARG A 110 -5.41 -23.60 -4.54
N ASP A 111 -5.73 -24.82 -4.10
CA ASP A 111 -6.40 -25.05 -2.82
C ASP A 111 -5.43 -25.11 -1.63
N ASP A 112 -4.14 -25.04 -1.92
CA ASP A 112 -3.08 -25.10 -0.94
C ASP A 112 -2.58 -23.68 -0.60
N PRO A 113 -2.70 -23.21 0.66
CA PRO A 113 -2.24 -21.88 1.05
C PRO A 113 -0.72 -21.69 0.90
N GLU A 114 0.09 -22.76 0.92
CA GLU A 114 1.55 -22.67 0.75
C GLU A 114 1.96 -22.34 -0.70
N ALA A 115 1.05 -22.52 -1.64
CA ALA A 115 1.31 -22.23 -3.05
C ALA A 115 1.31 -20.72 -3.33
N TYR A 116 0.68 -19.88 -2.47
CA TYR A 116 0.47 -18.45 -2.70
C TYR A 116 -0.10 -18.15 -4.10
N ASP A 117 -1.05 -18.97 -4.55
CA ASP A 117 -1.55 -18.94 -5.93
C ASP A 117 -3.05 -19.30 -6.00
N ASP A 118 -3.89 -18.66 -5.18
CA ASP A 118 -5.35 -18.79 -5.28
C ASP A 118 -5.93 -17.63 -6.12
N ARG A 119 -6.01 -16.42 -5.56
CA ARG A 119 -6.48 -15.22 -6.23
C ARG A 119 -5.35 -14.23 -6.35
N ALA A 120 -5.14 -13.67 -7.56
CA ALA A 120 -3.94 -12.89 -7.81
C ALA A 120 -4.21 -11.64 -8.65
N TRP A 121 -3.69 -10.50 -8.18
CA TRP A 121 -3.76 -9.20 -8.84
C TRP A 121 -2.36 -8.67 -9.11
N LEU A 122 -2.10 -8.20 -10.33
CA LEU A 122 -0.91 -7.41 -10.64
C LEU A 122 -1.05 -6.05 -9.93
N ALA A 123 -0.53 -5.97 -8.72
CA ALA A 123 -0.72 -4.81 -7.85
C ALA A 123 0.33 -3.72 -8.02
N SER A 124 1.51 -4.06 -8.54
CA SER A 124 2.58 -3.12 -8.90
C SER A 124 3.24 -3.57 -10.17
N THR A 125 3.67 -2.62 -10.99
CA THR A 125 4.53 -2.89 -12.16
C THR A 125 5.70 -1.93 -12.16
N TYR A 126 6.86 -2.36 -12.68
CA TYR A 126 8.01 -1.51 -12.92
C TYR A 126 8.87 -2.04 -14.06
N THR A 127 9.32 -1.18 -14.94
CA THR A 127 10.22 -1.54 -16.03
C THR A 127 11.34 -0.51 -16.19
N LEU A 128 12.54 -1.00 -16.49
CA LEU A 128 13.72 -0.16 -16.77
C LEU A 128 13.87 0.10 -18.27
N ASP A 129 13.55 -0.88 -19.09
CA ASP A 129 13.80 -0.89 -20.53
C ASP A 129 12.51 -0.90 -21.38
N GLY A 130 11.36 -1.15 -20.77
CA GLY A 130 10.07 -1.29 -21.44
C GLY A 130 9.81 -2.68 -22.04
N THR A 131 10.80 -3.57 -22.03
CA THR A 131 10.66 -4.96 -22.52
C THR A 131 10.45 -5.90 -21.34
N THR A 132 11.33 -5.82 -20.34
CA THR A 132 11.19 -6.57 -19.10
C THR A 132 10.37 -5.76 -18.09
N VAL A 133 9.23 -6.32 -17.65
CA VAL A 133 8.38 -5.70 -16.64
C VAL A 133 8.32 -6.58 -15.40
N PHE A 134 8.74 -6.02 -14.27
CA PHE A 134 8.67 -6.67 -12.97
C PHE A 134 7.35 -6.31 -12.28
N ALA A 135 6.75 -7.26 -11.56
CA ALA A 135 5.51 -7.04 -10.85
C ALA A 135 5.52 -7.59 -9.44
N LEU A 136 4.92 -6.84 -8.51
CA LEU A 136 4.47 -7.37 -7.24
C LEU A 136 3.01 -7.79 -7.38
N VAL A 137 2.73 -9.03 -7.03
CA VAL A 137 1.41 -9.64 -7.12
C VAL A 137 0.81 -9.71 -5.74
N HIS A 138 -0.37 -9.14 -5.57
CA HIS A 138 -1.19 -9.35 -4.39
C HIS A 138 -1.90 -10.69 -4.51
N ASN A 139 -1.63 -11.61 -3.60
CA ASN A 139 -2.28 -12.90 -3.52
C ASN A 139 -3.22 -12.97 -2.32
N GLU A 140 -4.42 -13.47 -2.55
CA GLU A 140 -5.41 -13.76 -1.53
C GLU A 140 -5.72 -15.26 -1.51
N PHE A 141 -5.35 -15.96 -0.45
CA PHE A 141 -5.91 -17.27 -0.19
C PHE A 141 -7.29 -17.09 0.47
N GLN A 142 -8.35 -17.33 -0.29
CA GLN A 142 -9.73 -17.12 0.14
C GLN A 142 -10.30 -18.40 0.77
N GLY A 143 -9.84 -18.74 1.98
CA GLY A 143 -10.18 -19.99 2.67
C GLY A 143 -11.68 -20.22 2.89
N HIS A 144 -12.51 -19.18 2.96
CA HIS A 144 -13.97 -19.30 3.10
C HIS A 144 -14.63 -20.12 1.97
N ARG A 145 -13.97 -20.24 0.83
CA ARG A 145 -14.41 -21.07 -0.31
C ARG A 145 -14.07 -22.56 -0.14
N ARG A 146 -13.36 -22.90 0.92
CA ARG A 146 -12.84 -24.24 1.23
C ARG A 146 -13.29 -24.65 2.63
N PRO A 147 -14.49 -25.30 2.77
CA PRO A 147 -15.10 -25.59 4.09
C PRO A 147 -14.16 -26.35 5.04
N ALA A 148 -13.32 -27.25 4.51
CA ALA A 148 -12.36 -28.00 5.33
C ALA A 148 -11.25 -27.12 5.94
N LEU A 149 -10.95 -25.97 5.33
CA LEU A 149 -9.90 -25.05 5.76
C LEU A 149 -10.45 -23.81 6.48
N CYS A 150 -11.77 -23.59 6.47
CA CYS A 150 -12.40 -22.43 7.08
C CYS A 150 -13.68 -22.82 7.79
N PRO A 151 -13.62 -23.24 9.07
CA PRO A 151 -14.82 -23.62 9.82
C PRO A 151 -15.86 -22.52 9.95
N ALA A 152 -15.42 -21.25 9.95
CA ALA A 152 -16.34 -20.10 10.03
C ALA A 152 -17.15 -19.87 8.76
N GLY A 153 -16.66 -20.28 7.59
CA GLY A 153 -17.33 -20.20 6.29
C GLY A 153 -17.72 -18.79 5.79
N ARG A 154 -17.46 -17.74 6.58
CA ARG A 154 -17.87 -16.37 6.27
C ARG A 154 -16.86 -15.69 5.34
N TYR A 155 -17.37 -14.80 4.50
CA TYR A 155 -16.56 -13.97 3.63
C TYR A 155 -15.46 -13.23 4.43
N MET A 156 -14.25 -13.25 3.94
CA MET A 156 -13.01 -12.72 4.57
C MET A 156 -12.60 -13.36 5.90
N ALA A 157 -13.40 -14.24 6.51
CA ALA A 157 -13.09 -14.79 7.84
C ALA A 157 -11.79 -15.60 7.88
N CYS A 158 -11.42 -16.21 6.76
CA CYS A 158 -10.27 -17.10 6.65
C CYS A 158 -9.38 -16.68 5.44
N TRP A 159 -9.22 -15.39 5.21
CA TRP A 159 -8.32 -14.92 4.17
C TRP A 159 -6.91 -14.78 4.71
N SER A 160 -5.93 -15.23 3.92
CA SER A 160 -4.52 -15.01 4.18
C SER A 160 -3.87 -14.41 2.93
N ASN A 161 -3.22 -13.27 3.10
CA ASN A 161 -2.71 -12.47 2.01
C ASN A 161 -1.18 -12.42 2.03
N ALA A 162 -0.59 -12.56 0.86
CA ALA A 162 0.85 -12.52 0.64
C ALA A 162 1.17 -11.72 -0.61
N ILE A 163 2.44 -11.34 -0.74
CA ILE A 163 2.98 -10.68 -1.93
C ILE A 163 3.92 -11.65 -2.62
N THR A 164 3.68 -11.90 -3.90
CA THR A 164 4.57 -12.68 -4.75
C THR A 164 5.09 -11.85 -5.91
N PHE A 165 5.94 -12.46 -6.71
CA PHE A 165 6.62 -11.86 -7.84
C PHE A 165 6.09 -12.44 -9.14
N ALA A 166 5.95 -11.59 -10.15
CA ALA A 166 5.76 -11.99 -11.53
C ALA A 166 6.64 -11.14 -12.45
N ARG A 167 6.92 -11.65 -13.62
CA ARG A 167 7.73 -10.99 -14.64
C ARG A 167 7.10 -11.17 -16.01
N SER A 168 7.21 -10.13 -16.83
CA SER A 168 6.96 -10.14 -18.25
C SER A 168 8.29 -9.93 -19.00
N ASP A 169 8.47 -10.64 -20.11
CA ASP A 169 9.62 -10.48 -21.02
C ASP A 169 9.18 -9.99 -22.41
N ASP A 170 7.91 -9.60 -22.56
CA ASP A 170 7.27 -9.20 -23.81
C ASP A 170 6.60 -7.82 -23.74
N GLY A 171 7.11 -6.93 -22.89
CA GLY A 171 6.59 -5.57 -22.77
C GLY A 171 5.30 -5.47 -21.96
N GLY A 172 4.93 -6.50 -21.18
CA GLY A 172 3.72 -6.48 -20.33
C GLY A 172 2.51 -7.15 -20.94
N PHE A 173 2.65 -7.82 -22.09
CA PHE A 173 1.55 -8.54 -22.72
C PHE A 173 1.27 -9.90 -22.09
N THR A 174 2.27 -10.51 -21.44
CA THR A 174 2.11 -11.70 -20.60
C THR A 174 3.01 -11.64 -19.37
N PHE A 175 2.47 -12.04 -18.21
CA PHE A 175 3.24 -12.16 -16.98
C PHE A 175 3.30 -13.62 -16.53
N ARG A 176 4.42 -14.00 -15.93
CA ARG A 176 4.64 -15.34 -15.39
C ARG A 176 5.23 -15.24 -13.99
N THR A 177 4.71 -16.06 -13.09
CA THR A 177 5.26 -16.27 -11.75
C THR A 177 6.34 -17.33 -11.82
N PRO A 178 7.56 -17.09 -11.30
CA PRO A 178 8.56 -18.14 -11.17
C PRO A 178 8.07 -19.29 -10.29
N PRO A 179 8.57 -20.51 -10.47
CA PRO A 179 8.25 -21.61 -9.58
C PRO A 179 8.71 -21.31 -8.14
N ALA A 180 8.04 -21.93 -7.17
CA ALA A 180 8.44 -21.85 -5.77
C ALA A 180 9.88 -22.37 -5.56
N PRO A 181 10.71 -21.74 -4.73
CA PRO A 181 10.43 -20.61 -3.84
C PRO A 181 10.68 -19.23 -4.44
N ASP A 182 11.06 -19.12 -5.70
CA ASP A 182 11.53 -17.87 -6.33
C ASP A 182 10.39 -16.87 -6.64
N HIS A 183 9.15 -17.25 -6.39
CA HIS A 183 7.99 -16.34 -6.48
C HIS A 183 7.71 -15.56 -5.19
N PHE A 184 8.28 -15.96 -4.06
CA PHE A 184 7.97 -15.39 -2.74
C PHE A 184 8.65 -14.03 -2.53
N VAL A 185 7.88 -13.03 -2.15
CA VAL A 185 8.38 -11.69 -1.75
C VAL A 185 8.14 -11.43 -0.28
N ALA A 186 6.87 -11.49 0.17
CA ALA A 186 6.52 -11.13 1.53
C ALA A 186 5.22 -11.81 2.00
N ALA A 187 5.27 -12.37 3.20
CA ALA A 187 4.11 -12.84 3.95
C ALA A 187 4.42 -12.74 5.45
N PRO A 188 3.41 -12.75 6.34
CA PRO A 188 3.66 -12.97 7.76
C PRO A 188 4.36 -14.31 7.99
N PRO A 189 5.25 -14.42 9.00
CA PRO A 189 6.04 -15.62 9.26
C PRO A 189 5.23 -16.72 9.98
N TYR A 190 3.96 -16.90 9.58
CA TYR A 190 3.04 -17.86 10.17
C TYR A 190 2.31 -18.63 9.09
N ARG A 191 2.17 -19.94 9.29
CA ARG A 191 1.36 -20.78 8.40
C ARG A 191 -0.11 -20.35 8.47
N TYR A 192 -0.85 -20.65 7.41
CA TYR A 192 -2.28 -20.41 7.34
C TYR A 192 -3.00 -21.00 8.54
N ASP A 193 -3.92 -20.21 9.11
CA ASP A 193 -4.79 -20.61 10.21
C ASP A 193 -6.24 -20.17 9.91
N GLY A 194 -7.04 -21.10 9.47
CA GLY A 194 -8.46 -20.90 9.15
C GLY A 194 -9.36 -20.70 10.38
N THR A 195 -8.84 -20.79 11.59
CA THR A 195 -9.61 -20.62 12.83
C THR A 195 -9.65 -19.18 13.34
N LEU A 196 -8.83 -18.29 12.77
CA LEU A 196 -8.70 -16.89 13.20
C LEU A 196 -10.00 -16.07 13.09
N GLY A 197 -10.96 -16.48 12.27
CA GLY A 197 -12.24 -15.80 12.09
C GLY A 197 -12.14 -14.40 11.45
N ARG A 198 -11.00 -14.03 10.91
CA ARG A 198 -10.69 -12.74 10.26
C ARG A 198 -9.64 -12.90 9.18
N HIS A 199 -9.50 -11.90 8.32
CA HIS A 199 -8.39 -11.86 7.38
C HIS A 199 -7.07 -11.45 8.05
N VAL A 200 -5.95 -11.93 7.49
CA VAL A 200 -4.58 -11.62 7.93
C VAL A 200 -3.66 -11.50 6.71
N GLY A 201 -2.48 -10.98 6.90
CA GLY A 201 -1.46 -10.95 5.86
C GLY A 201 -1.00 -9.56 5.46
N LEU A 202 -0.37 -9.50 4.29
CA LEU A 202 0.12 -8.27 3.67
C LEU A 202 -0.72 -7.95 2.43
N PHE A 203 -1.25 -6.73 2.38
CA PHE A 203 -2.23 -6.31 1.38
C PHE A 203 -1.69 -5.21 0.49
N ASN A 204 -2.16 -5.19 -0.76
CA ASN A 204 -2.13 -4.07 -1.69
C ASN A 204 -0.79 -3.33 -1.73
N PRO A 205 0.26 -3.93 -2.31
CA PRO A 205 1.46 -3.16 -2.58
C PRO A 205 1.12 -1.98 -3.48
N THR A 206 1.68 -0.80 -3.15
CA THR A 206 1.57 0.39 -3.99
C THR A 206 2.30 0.16 -5.31
N ASN A 207 2.20 1.12 -6.25
CA ASN A 207 3.19 1.19 -7.32
C ASN A 207 4.60 1.28 -6.72
N ILE A 208 5.59 0.86 -7.52
CA ILE A 208 7.01 0.99 -7.17
C ILE A 208 7.47 2.40 -7.55
N VAL A 209 8.26 3.03 -6.68
CA VAL A 209 8.97 4.29 -6.97
C VAL A 209 10.47 4.12 -6.78
N LYS A 210 11.25 4.80 -7.60
CA LYS A 210 12.71 4.81 -7.47
C LYS A 210 13.17 6.00 -6.63
N ARG A 211 14.09 5.73 -5.68
CA ARG A 211 14.77 6.77 -4.90
C ARG A 211 16.24 6.40 -4.75
N GLY A 212 17.10 7.16 -5.41
CA GLY A 212 18.53 6.83 -5.49
C GLY A 212 18.75 5.47 -6.16
N ALA A 213 19.48 4.59 -5.51
CA ALA A 213 19.78 3.25 -6.01
C ALA A 213 18.68 2.20 -5.70
N HIS A 214 17.63 2.56 -4.96
CA HIS A 214 16.63 1.61 -4.49
C HIS A 214 15.25 1.87 -5.07
N PHE A 215 14.46 0.81 -5.14
CA PHE A 215 13.06 0.78 -5.50
C PHE A 215 12.22 0.52 -4.24
N TYR A 216 11.15 1.28 -4.05
CA TYR A 216 10.33 1.25 -2.84
C TYR A 216 8.89 0.94 -3.17
N ALA A 217 8.22 0.19 -2.29
CA ALA A 217 6.77 -0.01 -2.29
C ALA A 217 6.26 0.02 -0.84
N LEU A 218 5.02 0.48 -0.66
CA LEU A 218 4.31 0.36 0.61
C LEU A 218 3.38 -0.85 0.54
N VAL A 219 3.19 -1.53 1.67
CA VAL A 219 2.22 -2.63 1.83
C VAL A 219 1.44 -2.43 3.13
N PHE A 220 0.19 -2.85 3.18
CA PHE A 220 -0.60 -2.79 4.41
C PHE A 220 -0.54 -4.11 5.15
N ALA A 221 0.00 -4.10 6.37
CA ALA A 221 0.05 -5.27 7.23
C ALA A 221 -1.17 -5.31 8.16
N VAL A 222 -1.87 -6.43 8.19
CA VAL A 222 -2.91 -6.70 9.19
C VAL A 222 -2.26 -7.29 10.43
N ARG A 223 -2.65 -6.78 11.60
CA ARG A 223 -2.09 -7.26 12.88
C ARG A 223 -2.29 -8.76 13.03
N TRP A 224 -1.18 -9.49 13.26
CA TRP A 224 -1.19 -10.92 13.58
C TRP A 224 0.06 -11.31 14.35
N ASN A 225 -0.11 -11.76 15.59
CA ASN A 225 0.99 -12.13 16.50
C ASN A 225 2.06 -11.02 16.57
N ALA A 226 3.32 -11.30 16.19
CA ALA A 226 4.40 -10.31 16.19
C ALA A 226 4.21 -9.20 15.14
N GLN A 227 3.44 -9.45 14.04
CA GLN A 227 3.19 -8.43 13.03
C GLN A 227 2.23 -7.37 13.56
N GLN A 228 2.70 -6.15 13.65
CA GLN A 228 1.88 -4.99 13.99
C GLN A 228 1.08 -4.53 12.76
N GLY A 229 -0.17 -4.08 12.99
CA GLY A 229 -0.99 -3.53 11.92
C GLY A 229 -0.57 -2.14 11.50
N GLY A 230 -0.66 -1.85 10.20
CA GLY A 230 -0.38 -0.55 9.58
C GLY A 230 0.37 -0.64 8.28
N VAL A 231 0.73 0.51 7.72
CA VAL A 231 1.48 0.61 6.47
C VAL A 231 2.96 0.34 6.73
N CYS A 232 3.50 -0.65 6.05
CA CYS A 232 4.92 -0.97 6.02
C CYS A 232 5.56 -0.45 4.73
N VAL A 233 6.82 -0.08 4.77
CA VAL A 233 7.63 0.23 3.59
C VAL A 233 8.66 -0.86 3.37
N MET A 234 8.83 -1.26 2.13
CA MET A 234 9.89 -2.19 1.72
C MET A 234 10.66 -1.64 0.53
N ARG A 235 11.93 -2.05 0.40
CA ARG A 235 12.80 -1.64 -0.71
C ARG A 235 13.64 -2.79 -1.24
N THR A 236 14.09 -2.63 -2.47
CA THR A 236 15.11 -3.49 -3.10
C THR A 236 16.06 -2.65 -3.95
N ASP A 237 17.26 -3.14 -4.19
CA ASP A 237 18.19 -2.63 -5.22
C ASP A 237 18.16 -3.49 -6.49
N ARG A 238 17.46 -4.66 -6.46
CA ARG A 238 17.33 -5.61 -7.57
C ARG A 238 15.89 -6.01 -7.76
N LEU A 239 15.26 -5.49 -8.81
CA LEU A 239 13.87 -5.81 -9.14
C LEU A 239 13.69 -7.25 -9.63
N ASP A 240 14.72 -7.84 -10.19
CA ASP A 240 14.74 -9.21 -10.74
C ASP A 240 14.89 -10.31 -9.67
N ASP A 241 15.24 -9.94 -8.44
CA ASP A 241 15.37 -10.87 -7.33
C ASP A 241 14.30 -10.62 -6.26
N PRO A 242 13.22 -11.42 -6.21
CA PRO A 242 12.16 -11.27 -5.20
C PRO A 242 12.68 -11.40 -3.76
N ARG A 243 13.80 -12.13 -3.55
CA ARG A 243 14.41 -12.29 -2.24
C ARG A 243 15.29 -11.12 -1.80
N ALA A 244 15.54 -10.14 -2.68
CA ALA A 244 16.29 -8.93 -2.35
C ALA A 244 15.47 -7.90 -1.58
N TRP A 245 14.15 -7.98 -1.60
CA TRP A 245 13.28 -7.06 -0.87
C TRP A 245 13.54 -7.09 0.63
N ARG A 246 13.66 -5.90 1.23
CA ARG A 246 13.85 -5.69 2.67
C ARG A 246 12.83 -4.69 3.17
N ALA A 247 12.14 -5.01 4.28
CA ALA A 247 11.22 -4.10 4.91
C ALA A 247 11.89 -3.34 6.07
N TRP A 248 11.26 -2.24 6.43
CA TRP A 248 11.66 -1.37 7.53
C TRP A 248 11.45 -2.06 8.89
N ASP A 249 12.45 -2.06 9.76
CA ASP A 249 12.41 -2.65 11.11
C ASP A 249 12.09 -1.63 12.21
N GLY A 250 11.96 -0.34 11.86
CA GLY A 250 11.81 0.79 12.77
C GLY A 250 13.06 1.68 12.81
N ARG A 251 14.18 1.24 12.22
CA ARG A 251 15.47 1.96 12.17
C ARG A 251 16.12 1.89 10.79
N ASP A 252 16.07 0.72 10.15
CA ASP A 252 16.68 0.49 8.83
C ASP A 252 15.88 -0.59 8.07
N PHE A 253 16.27 -0.83 6.82
CA PHE A 253 15.68 -1.85 5.94
C PHE A 253 16.42 -3.19 6.08
N THR A 254 16.21 -3.87 7.19
CA THR A 254 16.89 -5.13 7.53
C THR A 254 15.96 -6.34 7.49
N VAL A 255 14.64 -6.14 7.60
CA VAL A 255 13.68 -7.23 7.66
C VAL A 255 13.65 -7.99 6.33
N LYS A 256 14.00 -9.27 6.39
CA LYS A 256 13.77 -10.24 5.33
C LYS A 256 12.55 -11.07 5.71
N PHE A 257 11.48 -10.97 4.91
CA PHE A 257 10.34 -11.86 5.08
C PHE A 257 10.75 -13.30 4.84
N ALA A 258 10.17 -14.22 5.59
CA ALA A 258 10.46 -15.65 5.50
C ALA A 258 9.18 -16.43 5.21
N ASP A 259 9.30 -17.38 4.27
CA ASP A 259 8.21 -18.28 3.93
C ASP A 259 8.08 -19.35 5.03
N PRO A 260 6.97 -19.36 5.82
CA PRO A 260 6.82 -20.29 6.93
C PRO A 260 6.60 -21.75 6.52
N TYR A 261 6.36 -21.99 5.24
CA TYR A 261 6.23 -23.36 4.71
C TYR A 261 7.57 -23.97 4.31
N ARG A 262 8.58 -23.11 4.09
CA ARG A 262 9.89 -23.54 3.56
C ARG A 262 11.06 -23.30 4.51
N ALA A 263 10.83 -22.52 5.56
CA ALA A 263 11.83 -22.24 6.58
C ALA A 263 11.30 -22.56 7.96
N THR A 264 12.19 -23.03 8.85
CA THR A 264 11.92 -23.05 10.29
C THR A 264 12.07 -21.65 10.83
N ILE A 265 11.00 -21.09 11.38
CA ILE A 265 10.96 -19.74 11.95
C ILE A 265 11.15 -19.83 13.46
N GLU A 266 12.38 -19.65 13.93
CA GLU A 266 12.70 -19.67 15.35
C GLU A 266 12.23 -18.41 16.07
N ASP A 267 12.41 -17.23 15.45
CA ASP A 267 12.02 -15.94 15.97
C ASP A 267 11.19 -15.16 14.93
N PRO A 268 9.86 -15.25 14.98
CA PRO A 268 8.99 -14.54 14.05
C PRO A 268 9.15 -13.01 14.09
N ALA A 269 9.59 -12.43 15.21
CA ALA A 269 9.75 -10.98 15.34
C ALA A 269 10.83 -10.41 14.40
N ARG A 270 11.77 -11.23 13.94
CA ARG A 270 12.81 -10.84 12.97
C ARG A 270 12.32 -10.79 11.51
N HIS A 271 11.11 -11.28 11.26
CA HIS A 271 10.55 -11.44 9.91
C HIS A 271 9.25 -10.64 9.71
N VAL A 272 9.02 -9.62 10.55
CA VAL A 272 7.86 -8.73 10.49
C VAL A 272 8.31 -7.29 10.32
N CYS A 273 7.56 -6.51 9.56
CA CYS A 273 7.87 -5.10 9.33
C CYS A 273 7.35 -4.20 10.47
N ALA A 274 8.06 -3.12 10.72
CA ALA A 274 7.57 -2.04 11.57
C ALA A 274 6.73 -1.07 10.74
N PRO A 275 5.46 -0.83 11.10
CA PRO A 275 4.63 0.14 10.40
C PRO A 275 5.21 1.56 10.50
N VAL A 276 5.21 2.27 9.37
CA VAL A 276 5.61 3.68 9.27
C VAL A 276 4.42 4.60 9.57
N ALA A 277 4.71 5.82 10.02
CA ALA A 277 3.73 6.91 10.22
C ALA A 277 2.46 6.46 10.98
N ARG A 278 2.62 5.75 12.08
CA ARG A 278 1.50 5.30 12.92
C ARG A 278 0.59 6.46 13.30
N GLY A 279 -0.73 6.25 13.19
CA GLY A 279 -1.74 7.26 13.47
C GLY A 279 -1.93 8.30 12.34
N ARG A 280 -1.12 8.21 11.25
CA ARG A 280 -1.25 9.06 10.07
C ARG A 280 -1.68 8.23 8.84
N LEU A 281 -0.97 7.15 8.52
CA LEU A 281 -1.34 6.19 7.48
C LEU A 281 -2.13 5.02 8.09
N GLY A 282 -3.42 5.23 8.37
CA GLY A 282 -4.30 4.24 9.02
C GLY A 282 -5.02 3.28 8.07
N ALA A 283 -4.85 3.42 6.76
CA ALA A 283 -5.50 2.64 5.71
C ALA A 283 -4.48 2.19 4.65
N PRO A 284 -4.81 1.19 3.82
CA PRO A 284 -3.99 0.83 2.67
C PRO A 284 -3.75 2.04 1.77
N VAL A 285 -2.49 2.27 1.42
CA VAL A 285 -2.11 3.33 0.46
C VAL A 285 -2.32 2.78 -0.95
N GLY A 286 -3.05 3.51 -1.78
CA GLY A 286 -3.34 3.12 -3.15
C GLY A 286 -2.15 3.38 -4.08
N SER A 287 -1.50 4.54 -3.97
CA SER A 287 -0.30 4.88 -4.75
C SER A 287 0.63 5.83 -4.00
N ILE A 288 1.89 5.87 -4.45
CA ILE A 288 2.89 6.87 -4.10
C ILE A 288 3.45 7.47 -5.39
N THR A 289 3.58 8.80 -5.44
CA THR A 289 4.05 9.51 -6.64
C THR A 289 4.99 10.64 -6.20
N LEU A 290 6.14 10.80 -6.86
CA LEU A 290 7.06 11.88 -6.58
C LEU A 290 6.59 13.17 -7.23
N HIS A 291 6.26 14.19 -6.45
CA HIS A 291 6.05 15.55 -6.94
C HIS A 291 7.42 16.21 -7.15
N GLN A 292 7.85 16.27 -8.40
CA GLN A 292 9.20 16.68 -8.77
C GLN A 292 9.57 18.11 -8.31
N PRO A 293 8.67 19.12 -8.42
CA PRO A 293 9.01 20.47 -8.01
C PRO A 293 9.35 20.61 -6.52
N SER A 294 8.72 19.82 -5.64
CA SER A 294 8.98 19.89 -4.19
C SER A 294 9.90 18.80 -3.67
N GLY A 295 10.11 17.71 -4.44
CA GLY A 295 10.82 16.52 -3.97
C GLY A 295 10.04 15.68 -2.96
N LEU A 296 8.74 15.96 -2.73
CA LEU A 296 7.89 15.20 -1.83
C LEU A 296 7.19 14.05 -2.55
N TYR A 297 7.09 12.91 -1.88
CA TYR A 297 6.21 11.82 -2.28
C TYR A 297 4.79 12.10 -1.80
N VAL A 298 3.82 11.87 -2.66
CA VAL A 298 2.39 11.99 -2.40
C VAL A 298 1.78 10.61 -2.32
N ALA A 299 1.24 10.24 -1.16
CA ALA A 299 0.45 9.02 -0.97
C ALA A 299 -1.04 9.34 -1.12
N ILE A 300 -1.76 8.53 -1.89
CA ILE A 300 -3.22 8.62 -2.03
C ILE A 300 -3.86 7.38 -1.41
N MET A 301 -4.91 7.58 -0.61
CA MET A 301 -5.62 6.50 0.07
C MET A 301 -7.13 6.77 0.17
N ALA A 302 -7.94 5.72 0.18
CA ALA A 302 -9.33 5.77 0.62
C ALA A 302 -9.36 5.43 2.11
N ALA A 303 -9.90 6.32 2.93
CA ALA A 303 -9.90 6.18 4.37
C ALA A 303 -11.11 6.84 5.02
N THR A 304 -11.39 6.46 6.27
CA THR A 304 -12.25 7.22 7.17
C THR A 304 -11.36 7.82 8.26
N GLN A 305 -11.36 9.13 8.37
CA GLN A 305 -10.54 9.88 9.31
C GLN A 305 -11.42 10.59 10.35
N PRO A 306 -10.99 10.62 11.62
CA PRO A 306 -11.67 11.43 12.62
C PRO A 306 -11.57 12.91 12.22
N THR A 307 -12.62 13.67 12.50
CA THR A 307 -12.63 15.12 12.35
C THR A 307 -12.10 15.80 13.61
N GLU A 308 -11.66 17.04 13.47
CA GLU A 308 -11.32 17.86 14.62
C GLU A 308 -12.61 18.20 15.41
N HIS A 309 -12.50 18.31 16.74
CA HIS A 309 -13.59 18.69 17.66
C HIS A 309 -14.74 17.69 17.83
N GLY A 310 -14.52 16.38 17.52
CA GLY A 310 -15.50 15.33 17.85
C GLY A 310 -16.73 15.28 16.94
N ALA A 311 -16.69 15.91 15.76
CA ALA A 311 -17.67 15.69 14.72
C ALA A 311 -17.53 14.28 14.10
N ASP A 312 -18.54 13.85 13.34
CA ASP A 312 -18.55 12.52 12.72
C ASP A 312 -17.33 12.32 11.82
N PRO A 313 -16.74 11.10 11.82
CA PRO A 313 -15.63 10.77 10.96
C PRO A 313 -15.98 10.95 9.48
N VAL A 314 -15.05 11.49 8.69
CA VAL A 314 -15.23 11.70 7.26
C VAL A 314 -14.61 10.55 6.47
N SER A 315 -15.42 9.92 5.61
CA SER A 315 -14.97 8.94 4.62
C SER A 315 -14.62 9.66 3.31
N GLY A 316 -13.54 9.22 2.65
CA GLY A 316 -13.15 9.85 1.40
C GLY A 316 -11.79 9.45 0.87
N ILE A 317 -11.33 10.20 -0.12
CA ILE A 317 -9.97 10.12 -0.67
C ILE A 317 -9.12 11.16 0.05
N PHE A 318 -7.98 10.71 0.56
CA PHE A 318 -7.02 11.53 1.30
C PHE A 318 -5.64 11.47 0.65
N ALA A 319 -4.88 12.54 0.83
CA ALA A 319 -3.47 12.63 0.46
C ALA A 319 -2.59 12.81 1.71
N SER A 320 -1.38 12.26 1.68
CA SER A 320 -0.34 12.48 2.69
C SER A 320 1.00 12.65 2.00
N PHE A 321 1.93 13.39 2.59
CA PHE A 321 3.18 13.80 1.98
C PHE A 321 4.39 13.32 2.79
N SER A 322 5.47 12.97 2.09
CA SER A 322 6.69 12.48 2.72
C SER A 322 7.93 12.89 1.92
N ALA A 323 9.00 13.27 2.61
CA ALA A 323 10.29 13.50 1.98
C ALA A 323 11.16 12.23 1.89
N ASP A 324 10.83 11.18 2.65
CA ASP A 324 11.69 10.02 2.87
C ASP A 324 11.01 8.66 2.76
N LEU A 325 9.68 8.63 2.55
CA LEU A 325 8.81 7.44 2.54
C LEU A 325 8.61 6.79 3.93
N ILE A 326 9.18 7.38 4.98
CA ILE A 326 9.10 6.89 6.37
C ILE A 326 8.22 7.83 7.22
N GLN A 327 8.52 9.12 7.16
CA GLN A 327 7.77 10.16 7.87
C GLN A 327 6.72 10.74 6.93
N TRP A 328 5.47 10.67 7.33
CA TRP A 328 4.34 11.15 6.54
C TRP A 328 3.58 12.25 7.26
N SER A 329 3.09 13.23 6.53
CA SER A 329 2.22 14.28 7.05
C SER A 329 0.90 13.72 7.56
N ARG A 330 0.13 14.51 8.30
CA ARG A 330 -1.28 14.19 8.54
C ARG A 330 -2.01 14.11 7.19
N PRO A 331 -2.92 13.12 7.01
CA PRO A 331 -3.72 13.06 5.79
C PRO A 331 -4.60 14.30 5.64
N VAL A 332 -4.60 14.87 4.44
CA VAL A 332 -5.49 15.95 4.04
C VAL A 332 -6.60 15.41 3.14
N LEU A 333 -7.83 15.85 3.37
CA LEU A 333 -8.98 15.45 2.57
C LEU A 333 -8.88 16.04 1.16
N VAL A 334 -9.01 15.17 0.15
CA VAL A 334 -9.09 15.56 -1.27
C VAL A 334 -10.56 15.57 -1.73
N LEU A 335 -11.30 14.52 -1.37
CA LEU A 335 -12.70 14.34 -1.75
C LEU A 335 -13.46 13.59 -0.66
N ALA A 336 -14.48 14.22 -0.08
CA ALA A 336 -15.44 13.52 0.77
C ALA A 336 -16.38 12.69 -0.12
N THR A 337 -16.41 11.38 0.10
CA THR A 337 -17.21 10.44 -0.70
C THR A 337 -17.39 9.12 0.07
N PRO A 338 -18.49 8.39 -0.14
CA PRO A 338 -18.61 7.01 0.31
C PRO A 338 -17.46 6.15 -0.24
N ILE A 339 -16.91 5.27 0.61
CA ILE A 339 -15.81 4.38 0.25
C ILE A 339 -16.15 2.92 0.51
N LEU A 340 -15.49 2.03 -0.22
CA LEU A 340 -15.74 0.59 -0.20
C LEU A 340 -15.79 -0.05 1.21
N SER A 341 -15.02 0.45 2.17
CA SER A 341 -14.91 -0.18 3.49
C SER A 341 -16.02 0.20 4.48
N ARG A 342 -16.83 1.22 4.22
CA ARG A 342 -17.77 1.79 5.20
C ARG A 342 -19.19 2.02 4.70
N ASP A 343 -19.36 2.45 3.48
CA ASP A 343 -20.63 3.01 3.00
C ASP A 343 -21.25 2.09 1.94
N SER A 344 -21.45 0.80 2.30
CA SER A 344 -21.83 -0.26 1.36
C SER A 344 -23.25 -0.13 0.78
N CYS A 345 -24.08 0.79 1.28
CA CYS A 345 -25.44 1.02 0.77
C CYS A 345 -25.59 2.38 0.04
N ALA A 346 -24.51 3.13 -0.14
CA ALA A 346 -24.56 4.34 -0.97
C ALA A 346 -24.73 3.97 -2.45
N PRO A 347 -25.39 4.79 -3.28
CA PRO A 347 -25.62 4.50 -4.69
C PRO A 347 -24.34 4.21 -5.49
N ALA A 348 -23.24 4.83 -5.09
CA ALA A 348 -21.91 4.56 -5.61
C ALA A 348 -20.86 4.73 -4.52
N LEU A 349 -19.81 3.90 -4.57
CA LEU A 349 -18.66 3.97 -3.68
C LEU A 349 -17.39 4.19 -4.51
N LEU A 350 -16.39 4.86 -3.95
CA LEU A 350 -15.06 4.91 -4.53
C LEU A 350 -14.09 4.00 -3.76
N GLY A 351 -13.26 3.30 -4.51
CA GLY A 351 -12.20 2.47 -3.96
C GLY A 351 -10.95 2.48 -4.83
N PHE A 352 -9.86 1.94 -4.31
CA PHE A 352 -8.61 1.75 -5.03
C PHE A 352 -8.04 3.01 -5.69
N PRO A 353 -7.94 4.15 -4.99
CA PRO A 353 -7.44 5.38 -5.59
C PRO A 353 -5.95 5.27 -5.92
N SER A 354 -5.52 5.84 -7.05
CA SER A 354 -4.11 5.98 -7.41
C SER A 354 -3.87 7.25 -8.22
N LEU A 355 -2.72 7.89 -7.98
CA LEU A 355 -2.32 9.12 -8.69
C LEU A 355 -1.44 8.76 -9.88
N LEU A 356 -1.86 9.18 -11.06
CA LEU A 356 -1.10 9.06 -12.31
C LEU A 356 -1.15 10.41 -13.05
N ASP A 357 0.00 10.81 -13.55
CA ASP A 357 0.17 12.00 -14.36
C ASP A 357 0.39 11.58 -15.83
N PRO A 358 -0.54 11.90 -16.76
CA PRO A 358 -0.39 11.57 -18.17
C PRO A 358 0.87 12.13 -18.82
N ASP A 359 1.32 13.29 -18.33
CA ASP A 359 2.49 14.01 -18.83
C ASP A 359 3.80 13.61 -18.13
N SER A 360 3.72 12.62 -17.20
CA SER A 360 4.90 12.11 -16.52
C SER A 360 5.97 11.67 -17.50
N ALA A 361 7.19 12.23 -17.36
CA ALA A 361 8.36 11.81 -18.13
C ALA A 361 8.86 10.41 -17.71
N SER A 362 8.46 9.92 -16.53
CA SER A 362 8.83 8.58 -16.09
C SER A 362 8.12 7.52 -16.90
N ARG A 363 8.86 6.50 -17.35
CA ARG A 363 8.31 5.32 -18.02
C ARG A 363 7.24 4.60 -17.16
N ASN A 364 7.35 4.69 -15.84
CA ASN A 364 6.49 4.01 -14.87
C ASN A 364 5.43 4.94 -14.24
N PHE A 365 5.26 6.15 -14.75
CA PHE A 365 4.30 7.14 -14.23
C PHE A 365 4.41 7.39 -12.71
N GLU A 366 5.61 7.25 -12.18
CA GLU A 366 5.91 7.41 -10.74
C GLU A 366 6.22 8.86 -10.33
N THR A 367 6.14 9.80 -11.26
CA THR A 367 6.44 11.23 -11.05
C THR A 367 5.32 12.12 -11.58
N THR A 368 5.23 13.34 -11.04
CA THR A 368 4.34 14.40 -11.52
C THR A 368 4.99 15.76 -11.34
N ASP A 369 4.63 16.73 -12.17
CA ASP A 369 5.00 18.15 -12.02
C ASP A 369 3.96 18.96 -11.24
N GLY A 370 2.79 18.35 -10.94
CA GLY A 370 1.73 18.94 -10.11
C GLY A 370 0.32 18.76 -10.67
N ASP A 371 0.13 18.75 -11.99
CA ASP A 371 -1.15 18.41 -12.61
C ASP A 371 -1.22 16.90 -12.87
N ALA A 372 -2.26 16.25 -12.39
CA ALA A 372 -2.40 14.79 -12.44
C ALA A 372 -3.86 14.35 -12.34
N PHE A 373 -4.09 13.05 -12.35
CA PHE A 373 -5.39 12.46 -12.11
C PHE A 373 -5.35 11.43 -10.98
N ILE A 374 -6.36 11.46 -10.11
CA ILE A 374 -6.64 10.34 -9.22
C ILE A 374 -7.56 9.38 -9.96
N TYR A 375 -7.04 8.22 -10.33
CA TYR A 375 -7.82 7.10 -10.83
C TYR A 375 -8.47 6.38 -9.66
N ALA A 376 -9.74 6.00 -9.80
CA ALA A 376 -10.46 5.26 -8.76
C ALA A 376 -11.48 4.31 -9.37
N THR A 377 -11.71 3.19 -8.72
CA THR A 377 -12.84 2.32 -9.04
C THR A 377 -14.12 2.90 -8.48
N ARG A 378 -15.11 3.13 -9.33
CA ARG A 378 -16.48 3.46 -8.94
C ARG A 378 -17.32 2.19 -8.93
N PHE A 379 -17.76 1.79 -7.75
CA PHE A 379 -18.68 0.67 -7.55
C PHE A 379 -20.12 1.20 -7.72
N ASN A 380 -20.81 0.77 -8.75
CA ASN A 380 -22.21 1.10 -8.96
C ASN A 380 -23.05 0.03 -8.26
N LEU A 381 -23.67 0.36 -7.12
CA LEU A 381 -24.38 -0.61 -6.30
C LEU A 381 -25.82 -0.81 -6.79
N GLU A 382 -26.27 -2.04 -6.70
CA GLU A 382 -27.69 -2.41 -6.81
C GLU A 382 -28.20 -2.75 -5.40
N GLY A 383 -28.91 -1.80 -4.79
CA GLY A 383 -29.18 -1.85 -3.35
C GLY A 383 -27.90 -1.65 -2.53
N CYS A 384 -27.58 -2.62 -1.66
CA CYS A 384 -26.34 -2.61 -0.86
C CYS A 384 -25.29 -3.61 -1.37
N ASP A 385 -25.50 -4.22 -2.54
CA ASP A 385 -24.64 -5.29 -3.04
C ASP A 385 -23.49 -4.73 -3.91
N ILE A 386 -22.28 -5.11 -3.54
CA ILE A 386 -21.08 -4.83 -4.31
C ILE A 386 -20.95 -5.91 -5.40
N GLY A 387 -21.49 -5.57 -6.59
CA GLY A 387 -21.49 -6.45 -7.75
C GLY A 387 -20.29 -6.27 -8.67
N ARG A 388 -20.49 -6.71 -9.92
CA ARG A 388 -19.51 -6.57 -11.00
C ARG A 388 -19.57 -5.22 -11.71
N ASN A 389 -20.65 -4.45 -11.53
CA ASN A 389 -20.83 -3.15 -12.16
C ASN A 389 -19.88 -2.12 -11.54
N ARG A 390 -18.67 -2.04 -12.08
CA ARG A 390 -17.59 -1.18 -11.61
C ARG A 390 -16.96 -0.46 -12.78
N ASP A 391 -16.84 0.84 -12.66
CA ASP A 391 -16.19 1.67 -13.67
C ASP A 391 -14.82 2.13 -13.17
N LEU A 392 -13.86 2.33 -14.05
CA LEU A 392 -12.67 3.10 -13.77
C LEU A 392 -12.93 4.55 -14.12
N ILE A 393 -12.84 5.42 -13.14
CA ILE A 393 -12.94 6.87 -13.33
C ILE A 393 -11.60 7.52 -13.01
N ARG A 394 -11.40 8.75 -13.50
CA ARG A 394 -10.29 9.61 -13.09
C ARG A 394 -10.78 11.01 -12.73
N LEU A 395 -10.18 11.59 -11.72
CA LEU A 395 -10.48 12.88 -11.13
C LEU A 395 -9.30 13.81 -11.37
N PRO A 396 -9.45 14.92 -12.13
CA PRO A 396 -8.34 15.83 -12.35
C PRO A 396 -8.01 16.58 -11.05
N VAL A 397 -6.72 16.59 -10.70
CA VAL A 397 -6.21 17.21 -9.47
C VAL A 397 -4.99 18.06 -9.74
N ARG A 398 -4.77 19.04 -8.86
CA ARG A 398 -3.54 19.82 -8.78
C ARG A 398 -2.89 19.66 -7.42
N ILE A 399 -1.58 19.38 -7.42
CA ILE A 399 -0.75 19.32 -6.22
C ILE A 399 -0.08 20.69 -6.05
N THR A 400 -0.24 21.27 -4.88
CA THR A 400 0.42 22.52 -4.49
C THR A 400 1.20 22.30 -3.21
N VAL A 401 2.42 22.79 -3.16
CA VAL A 401 3.28 22.77 -1.98
C VAL A 401 3.74 24.21 -1.73
N GLU A 402 3.31 24.78 -0.62
CA GLU A 402 3.77 26.12 -0.25
C GLU A 402 5.23 26.07 0.16
N PRO A 403 6.05 27.00 -0.32
CA PRO A 403 7.41 27.15 0.17
C PRO A 403 7.35 27.39 1.69
N ASN A 404 8.17 26.67 2.47
CA ASN A 404 8.30 26.99 3.89
C ASN A 404 8.64 28.47 4.03
N SER A 405 7.64 29.29 4.41
CA SER A 405 7.89 30.67 4.78
C SER A 405 8.83 30.64 5.99
N ARG A 406 10.11 30.92 5.77
CA ARG A 406 11.04 31.17 6.88
C ARG A 406 10.46 32.34 7.68
N ARG A 407 9.85 32.03 8.82
CA ARG A 407 9.63 33.01 9.88
C ARG A 407 10.79 33.00 10.84
#